data_44fa5f6c79b1b464475d814e9eafc67a
#
_entry.id   44fa5f6c79b1b464475d814e9eafc67a
#
_cell.length_a   1.000
_cell.length_b   1.000
_cell.length_c   1.000
_cell.angle_alpha   90.00
_cell.angle_beta   90.00
_cell.angle_gamma   90.00
#
_symmetry.space_group_name_H-M   'P 1'
#
loop_
_entity.id
_entity.type
_entity.pdbx_description
1 polymer ?
#
loop_
_entity_poly.entity_id
_entity_poly.type
_entity_poly.pdbx_seq_one_letter_code
_entity_poly.pdbx_strand_id
1 'polypeptide(L)'
;MIFLDGYPNYFYLELNCMPLIDTAIKKIEQEIEQLTNLSFKLRNPTSLTEEEINTLLSHAILSPTAFNIQNWRFVVVTDKALRQKIRTVSWGQAQVEEASLLIVLVADLMAWNKDPSRYWKDAPKPVQDYLVPAIHQYYDGKPEVQRDEAMRSCGMAAMNLMLMAKSMGYDTCPMDGFDFDKVSELLNLP
;
A
#
# COMPACT_ATOMS: atom_id res chain seq x y z
N MET A 1 7.38 10.59 -5.00
CA MET A 1 7.94 11.86 -5.47
C MET A 1 9.35 11.56 -5.96
N ILE A 2 9.58 11.64 -7.26
CA ILE A 2 10.91 11.42 -7.87
C ILE A 2 11.55 12.78 -7.95
N PHE A 3 12.58 13.04 -7.15
CA PHE A 3 13.40 14.24 -7.29
C PHE A 3 14.51 13.95 -8.30
N LEU A 4 14.50 14.69 -9.39
CA LEU A 4 15.67 14.83 -10.28
C LEU A 4 16.35 16.14 -9.91
N ASP A 5 17.38 16.07 -9.06
CA ASP A 5 18.29 17.19 -8.85
C ASP A 5 19.16 17.37 -10.09
N GLY A 6 19.13 18.55 -10.65
CA GLY A 6 20.18 19.02 -11.56
C GLY A 6 19.78 19.52 -12.94
N TYR A 7 18.66 20.26 -13.11
CA TYR A 7 18.48 21.07 -14.30
C TYR A 7 17.93 22.48 -13.96
N PRO A 8 18.74 23.55 -14.12
CA PRO A 8 18.23 24.89 -14.03
C PRO A 8 17.73 25.32 -15.42
N ASN A 9 16.45 25.09 -15.69
CA ASN A 9 15.70 25.82 -16.70
C ASN A 9 14.26 25.36 -16.66
N TYR A 10 13.45 26.04 -15.87
CA TYR A 10 12.00 26.00 -16.02
C TYR A 10 11.64 26.72 -17.32
N PHE A 11 11.29 25.97 -18.35
CA PHE A 11 10.53 26.50 -19.45
C PHE A 11 9.10 26.76 -18.94
N TYR A 12 8.77 28.02 -18.69
CA TYR A 12 7.39 28.47 -18.65
C TYR A 12 6.85 28.37 -20.07
N LEU A 13 6.16 27.27 -20.37
CA LEU A 13 5.21 27.24 -21.47
C LEU A 13 4.01 28.08 -21.01
N GLU A 14 3.90 29.33 -21.49
CA GLU A 14 2.62 30.05 -21.52
C GLU A 14 1.69 29.27 -22.41
N LEU A 15 0.93 28.36 -21.81
CA LEU A 15 -0.12 27.61 -22.48
C LEU A 15 -1.33 28.54 -22.60
N ASN A 16 -1.54 29.14 -23.75
CA ASN A 16 -2.82 29.68 -24.20
C ASN A 16 -3.88 28.54 -24.39
N CYS A 17 -3.95 27.61 -23.42
CA CYS A 17 -4.79 26.42 -23.46
C CYS A 17 -5.94 26.48 -22.43
N MET A 18 -6.19 27.62 -21.79
CA MET A 18 -7.25 27.78 -20.78
C MET A 18 -8.61 27.18 -21.22
N PRO A 19 -9.10 27.42 -22.44
CA PRO A 19 -10.39 26.84 -22.87
C PRO A 19 -10.40 25.31 -23.00
N LEU A 20 -9.26 24.72 -23.36
CA LEU A 20 -9.12 23.26 -23.47
C LEU A 20 -9.01 22.59 -22.10
N ILE A 21 -8.32 23.24 -21.15
CA ILE A 21 -8.20 22.79 -19.77
C ILE A 21 -9.56 22.86 -19.09
N ASP A 22 -10.31 23.96 -19.23
CA ASP A 22 -11.65 24.10 -18.65
C ASP A 22 -12.64 23.06 -19.22
N THR A 23 -12.52 22.73 -20.51
CA THR A 23 -13.34 21.69 -21.13
C THR A 23 -12.97 20.31 -20.61
N ALA A 24 -11.66 20.02 -20.43
CA ALA A 24 -11.20 18.77 -19.88
C ALA A 24 -11.59 18.62 -18.40
N ILE A 25 -11.50 19.68 -17.60
CA ILE A 25 -11.93 19.68 -16.20
C ILE A 25 -13.43 19.39 -16.11
N LYS A 26 -14.28 20.08 -16.88
CA LYS A 26 -15.73 19.83 -16.87
C LYS A 26 -16.08 18.40 -17.28
N LYS A 27 -15.34 17.83 -18.24
CA LYS A 27 -15.54 16.43 -18.65
C LYS A 27 -15.14 15.47 -17.52
N ILE A 28 -14.02 15.72 -16.84
CA ILE A 28 -13.58 14.93 -15.70
C ILE A 28 -14.59 15.07 -14.54
N GLU A 29 -15.10 16.26 -14.26
CA GLU A 29 -16.12 16.47 -13.24
C GLU A 29 -17.41 15.69 -13.53
N GLN A 30 -17.87 15.67 -14.79
CA GLN A 30 -19.01 14.87 -15.22
C GLN A 30 -18.77 13.37 -15.12
N GLU A 31 -17.56 12.91 -15.46
CA GLU A 31 -17.18 11.51 -15.30
C GLU A 31 -17.08 11.12 -13.83
N ILE A 32 -16.54 11.99 -12.97
CA ILE A 32 -16.50 11.80 -11.51
C ILE A 32 -17.93 11.73 -10.94
N GLU A 33 -18.83 12.60 -11.36
CA GLU A 33 -20.23 12.58 -10.91
C GLU A 33 -20.94 11.30 -11.35
N GLN A 34 -20.70 10.83 -12.57
CA GLN A 34 -21.23 9.55 -13.06
C GLN A 34 -20.65 8.37 -12.29
N LEU A 35 -19.33 8.37 -12.02
CA LEU A 35 -18.66 7.34 -11.22
C LEU A 35 -19.15 7.36 -9.76
N THR A 36 -19.37 8.53 -9.18
CA THR A 36 -19.92 8.68 -7.83
C THR A 36 -21.36 8.12 -7.76
N ASN A 37 -22.17 8.38 -8.78
CA ASN A 37 -23.52 7.81 -8.88
C ASN A 37 -23.53 6.31 -9.15
N LEU A 38 -22.55 5.78 -9.90
CA LEU A 38 -22.36 4.32 -10.06
C LEU A 38 -21.89 3.66 -8.76
N SER A 39 -20.97 4.28 -8.03
CA SER A 39 -20.47 3.74 -6.76
C SER A 39 -21.56 3.64 -5.69
N PHE A 40 -22.55 4.54 -5.72
CA PHE A 40 -23.74 4.46 -4.87
C PHE A 40 -24.65 3.27 -5.22
N LYS A 41 -24.68 2.82 -6.49
CA LYS A 41 -25.45 1.66 -6.94
C LYS A 41 -24.73 0.31 -6.75
N LEU A 42 -23.38 0.31 -6.66
CA LEU A 42 -22.56 -0.91 -6.50
C LEU A 42 -22.27 -1.27 -5.05
N ARG A 43 -22.84 -0.55 -4.07
CA ARG A 43 -22.76 -0.90 -2.65
C ARG A 43 -23.71 -2.05 -2.29
N ASN A 44 -23.53 -3.21 -2.92
CA ASN A 44 -23.89 -4.45 -2.27
C ASN A 44 -22.60 -4.93 -1.56
N PRO A 45 -22.59 -5.02 -0.23
CA PRO A 45 -21.45 -5.52 0.52
C PRO A 45 -21.38 -7.04 0.36
N THR A 46 -21.00 -7.50 -0.82
CA THR A 46 -20.62 -8.89 -1.02
C THR A 46 -19.24 -9.02 -0.36
N SER A 47 -19.16 -9.80 0.70
CA SER A 47 -17.86 -10.14 1.28
C SER A 47 -17.02 -10.87 0.23
N LEU A 48 -15.74 -10.46 0.10
CA LEU A 48 -14.83 -11.17 -0.77
C LEU A 48 -14.67 -12.61 -0.31
N THR A 49 -14.56 -13.51 -1.26
CA THR A 49 -14.21 -14.90 -1.00
C THR A 49 -12.75 -15.02 -0.56
N GLU A 50 -12.39 -16.10 0.09
CA GLU A 50 -11.00 -16.38 0.47
C GLU A 50 -10.09 -16.45 -0.77
N GLU A 51 -10.59 -16.99 -1.89
CA GLU A 51 -9.86 -17.04 -3.16
C GLU A 51 -9.57 -15.65 -3.73
N GLU A 52 -10.54 -14.73 -3.68
CA GLU A 52 -10.37 -13.34 -4.11
C GLU A 52 -9.36 -12.60 -3.22
N ILE A 53 -9.42 -12.79 -1.90
CA ILE A 53 -8.45 -12.22 -0.97
C ILE A 53 -7.04 -12.75 -1.26
N ASN A 54 -6.89 -14.04 -1.45
CA ASN A 54 -5.61 -14.66 -1.80
C ASN A 54 -5.09 -14.16 -3.14
N THR A 55 -5.95 -13.96 -4.12
CA THR A 55 -5.60 -13.36 -5.42
C THR A 55 -5.05 -11.95 -5.25
N LEU A 56 -5.74 -11.10 -4.49
CA LEU A 56 -5.29 -9.75 -4.18
C LEU A 56 -3.91 -9.73 -3.52
N LEU A 57 -3.72 -10.53 -2.48
CA LEU A 57 -2.49 -10.56 -1.70
C LEU A 57 -1.33 -11.15 -2.50
N SER A 58 -1.57 -12.21 -3.30
CA SER A 58 -0.55 -12.82 -4.13
C SER A 58 0.02 -11.87 -5.19
N HIS A 59 -0.80 -10.92 -5.69
CA HIS A 59 -0.33 -9.88 -6.59
C HIS A 59 0.38 -8.75 -5.86
N ALA A 60 -0.11 -8.35 -4.68
CA ALA A 60 0.53 -7.32 -3.88
C ALA A 60 1.98 -7.68 -3.53
N ILE A 61 2.26 -8.94 -3.19
CA ILE A 61 3.61 -9.42 -2.82
C ILE A 61 4.60 -9.52 -4.00
N LEU A 62 4.14 -9.32 -5.24
CA LEU A 62 5.03 -9.20 -6.41
C LEU A 62 5.74 -7.84 -6.50
N SER A 63 5.43 -6.92 -5.59
CA SER A 63 6.06 -5.61 -5.53
C SER A 63 7.55 -5.72 -5.22
N PRO A 64 8.41 -4.90 -5.83
CA PRO A 64 9.84 -4.94 -5.56
C PRO A 64 10.17 -4.39 -4.18
N THR A 65 11.22 -4.93 -3.56
CA THR A 65 11.82 -4.39 -2.33
C THR A 65 13.33 -4.45 -2.42
N ALA A 66 14.02 -3.55 -1.72
CA ALA A 66 15.47 -3.62 -1.62
C ALA A 66 15.89 -4.99 -1.08
N PHE A 67 16.80 -5.67 -1.75
CA PHE A 67 17.26 -7.04 -1.45
C PHE A 67 16.14 -8.08 -1.33
N ASN A 68 14.97 -7.84 -1.88
CA ASN A 68 13.79 -8.70 -1.76
C ASN A 68 13.38 -8.98 -0.29
N ILE A 69 13.54 -8.00 0.60
CA ILE A 69 13.28 -8.16 2.05
C ILE A 69 11.79 -8.34 2.37
N GLN A 70 10.89 -7.84 1.52
CA GLN A 70 9.43 -8.01 1.68
C GLN A 70 8.95 -7.58 3.08
N ASN A 71 9.15 -6.29 3.37
CA ASN A 71 8.88 -5.68 4.67
C ASN A 71 7.41 -5.69 5.10
N TRP A 72 6.48 -5.88 4.16
CA TRP A 72 5.04 -5.82 4.41
C TRP A 72 4.51 -7.04 5.17
N ARG A 73 3.50 -6.77 5.98
CA ARG A 73 2.60 -7.77 6.54
C ARG A 73 1.17 -7.28 6.32
N PHE A 74 0.30 -8.14 5.81
CA PHE A 74 -1.09 -7.82 5.57
C PHE A 74 -1.93 -8.48 6.65
N VAL A 75 -2.64 -7.68 7.44
CA VAL A 75 -3.59 -8.17 8.44
C VAL A 75 -5.00 -8.00 7.87
N VAL A 76 -5.62 -9.11 7.52
CA VAL A 76 -7.01 -9.14 7.02
C VAL A 76 -7.94 -9.19 8.23
N VAL A 77 -8.75 -8.14 8.42
CA VAL A 77 -9.65 -8.02 9.56
C VAL A 77 -11.07 -8.38 9.12
N THR A 78 -11.51 -9.58 9.46
CA THR A 78 -12.85 -10.11 9.13
C THR A 78 -13.82 -10.01 10.30
N ASP A 79 -13.34 -9.99 11.55
CA ASP A 79 -14.18 -9.92 12.74
C ASP A 79 -14.85 -8.53 12.84
N LYS A 80 -16.19 -8.53 12.86
CA LYS A 80 -16.99 -7.30 12.90
C LYS A 80 -16.81 -6.53 14.20
N ALA A 81 -16.69 -7.20 15.33
CA ALA A 81 -16.52 -6.54 16.62
C ALA A 81 -15.14 -5.87 16.72
N LEU A 82 -14.12 -6.51 16.16
CA LEU A 82 -12.79 -5.90 16.06
C LEU A 82 -12.80 -4.68 15.11
N ARG A 83 -13.48 -4.75 13.96
CA ARG A 83 -13.63 -3.63 13.04
C ARG A 83 -14.32 -2.42 13.70
N GLN A 84 -15.35 -2.66 14.53
CA GLN A 84 -16.00 -1.60 15.31
C GLN A 84 -15.02 -0.94 16.28
N LYS A 85 -14.20 -1.70 16.98
CA LYS A 85 -13.17 -1.17 17.88
C LYS A 85 -12.13 -0.35 17.10
N ILE A 86 -11.65 -0.86 15.96
CA ILE A 86 -10.71 -0.13 15.10
C ILE A 86 -11.33 1.18 14.60
N ARG A 87 -12.62 1.19 14.21
CA ARG A 87 -13.33 2.41 13.82
C ARG A 87 -13.30 3.49 14.90
N THR A 88 -13.46 3.12 16.18
CA THR A 88 -13.46 4.10 17.28
C THR A 88 -12.13 4.84 17.42
N VAL A 89 -11.03 4.19 17.05
CA VAL A 89 -9.66 4.76 17.08
C VAL A 89 -9.19 5.26 15.71
N SER A 90 -10.09 5.25 14.71
CA SER A 90 -9.85 5.69 13.32
C SER A 90 -10.77 6.86 12.95
N TRP A 91 -10.88 7.87 13.82
CA TRP A 91 -11.70 9.06 13.64
C TRP A 91 -13.18 8.77 13.30
N GLY A 92 -13.68 7.60 13.68
CA GLY A 92 -15.05 7.18 13.41
C GLY A 92 -15.35 6.91 11.92
N GLN A 93 -14.34 6.75 11.09
CA GLN A 93 -14.48 6.55 9.64
C GLN A 93 -15.32 5.32 9.34
N ALA A 94 -16.46 5.52 8.66
CA ALA A 94 -17.47 4.48 8.45
C ALA A 94 -16.95 3.29 7.63
N GLN A 95 -16.07 3.54 6.65
CA GLN A 95 -15.54 2.53 5.76
C GLN A 95 -14.69 1.45 6.47
N VAL A 96 -14.17 1.73 7.66
CA VAL A 96 -13.48 0.71 8.49
C VAL A 96 -14.41 -0.46 8.81
N GLU A 97 -15.68 -0.18 9.07
CA GLU A 97 -16.70 -1.16 9.42
C GLU A 97 -17.49 -1.63 8.20
N GLU A 98 -17.85 -0.70 7.31
CA GLU A 98 -18.80 -0.92 6.21
C GLU A 98 -18.16 -1.53 4.95
N ALA A 99 -16.83 -1.39 4.75
CA ALA A 99 -16.16 -1.99 3.60
C ALA A 99 -16.29 -3.51 3.58
N SER A 100 -16.35 -4.11 2.39
CA SER A 100 -16.40 -5.57 2.22
C SER A 100 -15.16 -6.26 2.80
N LEU A 101 -14.00 -5.59 2.75
CA LEU A 101 -12.72 -6.07 3.26
C LEU A 101 -11.97 -4.93 3.94
N LEU A 102 -11.38 -5.20 5.10
CA LEU A 102 -10.42 -4.32 5.76
C LEU A 102 -9.06 -5.01 5.79
N ILE A 103 -8.06 -4.37 5.21
CA ILE A 103 -6.66 -4.82 5.27
C ILE A 103 -5.84 -3.75 5.99
N VAL A 104 -5.17 -4.14 7.06
CA VAL A 104 -4.17 -3.29 7.71
C VAL A 104 -2.79 -3.69 7.21
N LEU A 105 -2.11 -2.76 6.57
CA LEU A 105 -0.77 -2.96 6.05
C LEU A 105 0.26 -2.54 7.10
N VAL A 106 1.06 -3.48 7.55
CA VAL A 106 2.07 -3.31 8.60
C VAL A 106 3.47 -3.39 8.00
N ALA A 107 4.33 -2.46 8.38
CA ALA A 107 5.74 -2.44 7.99
C ALA A 107 6.61 -3.12 9.05
N ASP A 108 7.18 -4.29 8.73
CA ASP A 108 8.14 -4.98 9.58
C ASP A 108 9.54 -4.38 9.37
N LEU A 109 9.94 -3.48 10.26
CA LEU A 109 11.23 -2.78 10.18
C LEU A 109 12.42 -3.72 10.35
N MET A 110 12.21 -4.86 11.02
CA MET A 110 13.26 -5.84 11.31
C MET A 110 13.25 -7.04 10.35
N ALA A 111 12.46 -6.99 9.28
CA ALA A 111 12.38 -8.08 8.29
C ALA A 111 13.76 -8.46 7.73
N TRP A 112 14.64 -7.48 7.54
CA TRP A 112 16.00 -7.66 7.05
C TRP A 112 16.89 -8.52 7.95
N ASN A 113 16.61 -8.56 9.27
CA ASN A 113 17.40 -9.31 10.26
C ASN A 113 16.78 -10.68 10.62
N LYS A 114 15.57 -10.96 10.12
CA LYS A 114 14.88 -12.23 10.36
C LYS A 114 15.24 -13.23 9.27
N ASP A 115 16.39 -13.91 9.39
CA ASP A 115 16.89 -14.87 8.39
C ASP A 115 16.98 -14.26 6.97
N PRO A 116 17.92 -13.35 6.72
CA PRO A 116 18.09 -12.74 5.40
C PRO A 116 18.47 -13.72 4.30
N SER A 117 19.00 -14.88 4.65
CA SER A 117 19.35 -15.94 3.70
C SER A 117 18.12 -16.53 3.00
N ARG A 118 16.96 -16.53 3.65
CA ARG A 118 15.70 -17.09 3.10
C ARG A 118 15.28 -16.45 1.77
N TYR A 119 15.58 -15.17 1.58
CA TYR A 119 15.20 -14.44 0.37
C TYR A 119 16.03 -14.84 -0.85
N TRP A 120 17.19 -15.46 -0.62
CA TRP A 120 18.17 -15.83 -1.65
C TRP A 120 18.50 -17.33 -1.66
N LYS A 121 17.71 -18.15 -0.95
CA LYS A 121 17.97 -19.60 -0.78
C LYS A 121 18.09 -20.36 -2.12
N ASP A 122 17.36 -19.91 -3.14
CA ASP A 122 17.34 -20.54 -4.46
C ASP A 122 18.35 -19.90 -5.45
N ALA A 123 19.09 -18.87 -5.01
CA ALA A 123 20.14 -18.24 -5.81
C ALA A 123 21.43 -19.06 -5.78
N PRO A 124 22.32 -18.94 -6.81
CA PRO A 124 23.64 -19.56 -6.79
C PRO A 124 24.45 -19.14 -5.56
N LYS A 125 25.23 -20.08 -5.02
CA LYS A 125 26.00 -19.86 -3.78
C LYS A 125 26.87 -18.58 -3.78
N PRO A 126 27.60 -18.21 -4.86
CA PRO A 126 28.35 -16.95 -4.89
C PRO A 126 27.46 -15.70 -4.72
N VAL A 127 26.20 -15.74 -5.21
CA VAL A 127 25.23 -14.66 -5.06
C VAL A 127 24.78 -14.55 -3.60
N GLN A 128 24.48 -15.68 -2.96
CA GLN A 128 24.13 -15.71 -1.54
C GLN A 128 25.26 -15.15 -0.67
N ASP A 129 26.51 -15.60 -0.91
CA ASP A 129 27.70 -15.20 -0.15
C ASP A 129 27.99 -13.69 -0.27
N TYR A 130 27.57 -13.06 -1.36
CA TYR A 130 27.68 -11.62 -1.55
C TYR A 130 26.49 -10.86 -0.94
N LEU A 131 25.26 -11.28 -1.23
CA LEU A 131 24.06 -10.51 -0.88
C LEU A 131 23.71 -10.58 0.60
N VAL A 132 23.86 -11.73 1.26
CA VAL A 132 23.49 -11.85 2.68
C VAL A 132 24.31 -10.92 3.57
N PRO A 133 25.67 -10.84 3.46
CA PRO A 133 26.43 -9.83 4.17
C PRO A 133 26.09 -8.39 3.76
N ALA A 134 25.81 -8.15 2.47
CA ALA A 134 25.44 -6.82 1.98
C ALA A 134 24.12 -6.30 2.59
N ILE A 135 23.15 -7.18 2.87
CA ILE A 135 21.91 -6.82 3.59
C ILE A 135 22.26 -6.25 4.97
N HIS A 136 23.08 -6.97 5.75
CA HIS A 136 23.51 -6.48 7.06
C HIS A 136 24.26 -5.14 6.95
N GLN A 137 25.20 -5.04 6.03
CA GLN A 137 25.94 -3.79 5.82
C GLN A 137 25.02 -2.61 5.44
N TYR A 138 23.94 -2.88 4.73
CA TYR A 138 23.00 -1.85 4.28
C TYR A 138 22.07 -1.38 5.39
N TYR A 139 21.56 -2.29 6.23
CA TYR A 139 20.52 -2.00 7.22
C TYR A 139 21.02 -1.85 8.66
N ASP A 140 22.08 -2.57 9.07
CA ASP A 140 22.49 -2.64 10.48
C ASP A 140 22.97 -1.28 11.01
N GLY A 141 22.48 -0.92 12.19
CA GLY A 141 22.78 0.38 12.83
C GLY A 141 22.19 1.61 12.12
N LYS A 142 21.30 1.43 11.11
CA LYS A 142 20.75 2.53 10.30
C LYS A 142 19.21 2.57 10.37
N PRO A 143 18.62 3.01 11.48
CA PRO A 143 17.17 3.00 11.70
C PRO A 143 16.40 3.80 10.65
N GLU A 144 16.97 4.89 10.14
CA GLU A 144 16.35 5.68 9.06
C GLU A 144 16.22 4.87 7.77
N VAL A 145 17.27 4.15 7.37
CA VAL A 145 17.25 3.29 6.18
C VAL A 145 16.23 2.16 6.37
N GLN A 146 16.20 1.53 7.56
CA GLN A 146 15.23 0.48 7.88
C GLN A 146 13.80 0.98 7.70
N ARG A 147 13.50 2.17 8.27
CA ARG A 147 12.19 2.80 8.16
C ARG A 147 11.85 3.18 6.72
N ASP A 148 12.75 3.86 6.02
CA ASP A 148 12.47 4.41 4.70
C ASP A 148 12.28 3.29 3.66
N GLU A 149 13.09 2.24 3.72
CA GLU A 149 12.92 1.08 2.84
C GLU A 149 11.62 0.32 3.14
N ALA A 150 11.26 0.16 4.41
CA ALA A 150 10.01 -0.48 4.80
C ALA A 150 8.79 0.34 4.32
N MET A 151 8.80 1.66 4.49
CA MET A 151 7.72 2.55 4.04
C MET A 151 7.61 2.56 2.51
N ARG A 152 8.74 2.63 1.79
CA ARG A 152 8.78 2.56 0.33
C ARG A 152 8.21 1.25 -0.18
N SER A 153 8.64 0.14 0.40
CA SER A 153 8.18 -1.20 0.06
C SER A 153 6.68 -1.37 0.29
N CYS A 154 6.18 -0.94 1.45
CA CYS A 154 4.76 -0.99 1.77
C CYS A 154 3.93 -0.11 0.83
N GLY A 155 4.41 1.08 0.46
CA GLY A 155 3.74 1.95 -0.49
C GLY A 155 3.60 1.32 -1.88
N MET A 156 4.64 0.63 -2.37
CA MET A 156 4.58 -0.10 -3.64
C MET A 156 3.60 -1.28 -3.57
N ALA A 157 3.61 -2.04 -2.47
CA ALA A 157 2.69 -3.16 -2.27
C ALA A 157 1.24 -2.68 -2.15
N ALA A 158 0.99 -1.58 -1.45
CA ALA A 158 -0.33 -0.96 -1.35
C ALA A 158 -0.87 -0.54 -2.72
N MET A 159 -0.05 0.13 -3.53
CA MET A 159 -0.46 0.54 -4.88
C MET A 159 -0.75 -0.66 -5.78
N ASN A 160 0.09 -1.69 -5.75
CA ASN A 160 -0.14 -2.91 -6.53
C ASN A 160 -1.42 -3.63 -6.10
N LEU A 161 -1.70 -3.69 -4.79
CA LEU A 161 -2.96 -4.22 -4.26
C LEU A 161 -4.17 -3.44 -4.77
N MET A 162 -4.12 -2.10 -4.75
CA MET A 162 -5.21 -1.25 -5.24
C MET A 162 -5.47 -1.44 -6.74
N LEU A 163 -4.40 -1.55 -7.55
CA LEU A 163 -4.53 -1.81 -8.99
C LEU A 163 -5.14 -3.19 -9.25
N MET A 164 -4.72 -4.21 -8.50
CA MET A 164 -5.30 -5.55 -8.62
C MET A 164 -6.77 -5.56 -8.20
N ALA A 165 -7.12 -4.93 -7.08
CA ALA A 165 -8.51 -4.79 -6.66
C ALA A 165 -9.37 -4.15 -7.75
N LYS A 166 -8.87 -3.07 -8.37
CA LYS A 166 -9.57 -2.40 -9.47
C LYS A 166 -9.77 -3.31 -10.68
N SER A 167 -8.77 -4.12 -11.03
CA SER A 167 -8.89 -5.09 -12.12
C SER A 167 -9.92 -6.19 -11.85
N MET A 168 -10.17 -6.50 -10.57
CA MET A 168 -11.18 -7.44 -10.11
C MET A 168 -12.57 -6.79 -9.94
N GLY A 169 -12.72 -5.49 -10.23
CA GLY A 169 -13.99 -4.76 -10.13
C GLY A 169 -14.27 -4.16 -8.74
N TYR A 170 -13.28 -4.15 -7.84
CA TYR A 170 -13.40 -3.54 -6.53
C TYR A 170 -12.81 -2.13 -6.50
N ASP A 171 -13.45 -1.24 -5.78
CA ASP A 171 -12.89 0.06 -5.44
C ASP A 171 -12.16 -0.01 -4.10
N THR A 172 -11.13 0.81 -3.94
CA THR A 172 -10.31 0.85 -2.75
C THR A 172 -10.24 2.27 -2.18
N CYS A 173 -10.15 2.37 -0.87
CA CYS A 173 -9.96 3.62 -0.15
C CYS A 173 -8.73 3.47 0.76
N PRO A 174 -7.55 3.96 0.34
CA PRO A 174 -6.41 4.02 1.24
C PRO A 174 -6.71 5.02 2.35
N MET A 175 -6.47 4.61 3.59
CA MET A 175 -6.85 5.39 4.76
C MET A 175 -5.63 5.75 5.59
N ASP A 176 -5.68 6.95 6.12
CA ASP A 176 -4.89 7.46 7.22
C ASP A 176 -5.86 8.01 8.29
N GLY A 177 -5.36 8.68 9.33
CA GLY A 177 -6.24 9.26 10.35
C GLY A 177 -6.73 8.22 11.37
N PHE A 178 -5.81 7.41 11.88
CA PHE A 178 -6.04 6.47 12.96
C PHE A 178 -4.91 6.53 13.99
N ASP A 179 -5.20 6.07 15.20
CA ASP A 179 -4.25 5.95 16.28
C ASP A 179 -3.42 4.67 16.08
N PHE A 180 -2.16 4.83 15.64
CA PHE A 180 -1.28 3.71 15.30
C PHE A 180 -1.06 2.76 16.48
N ASP A 181 -0.85 3.30 17.69
CA ASP A 181 -0.56 2.50 18.89
C ASP A 181 -1.79 1.67 19.27
N LYS A 182 -2.97 2.29 19.30
CA LYS A 182 -4.21 1.59 19.64
C LYS A 182 -4.62 0.55 18.59
N VAL A 183 -4.41 0.82 17.31
CA VAL A 183 -4.65 -0.20 16.27
C VAL A 183 -3.68 -1.36 16.43
N SER A 184 -2.39 -1.08 16.72
CA SER A 184 -1.38 -2.11 17.02
C SER A 184 -1.78 -2.98 18.21
N GLU A 185 -2.23 -2.36 19.32
CA GLU A 185 -2.73 -3.07 20.49
C GLU A 185 -3.95 -3.94 20.18
N LEU A 186 -4.93 -3.42 19.43
CA LEU A 186 -6.15 -4.17 19.04
C LEU A 186 -5.83 -5.37 18.15
N LEU A 187 -4.77 -5.27 17.35
CA LEU A 187 -4.32 -6.35 16.46
C LEU A 187 -3.26 -7.26 17.09
N ASN A 188 -2.86 -7.00 18.34
CA ASN A 188 -1.78 -7.71 19.04
C ASN A 188 -0.47 -7.75 18.22
N LEU A 189 -0.14 -6.64 17.58
CA LEU A 189 1.12 -6.53 16.84
C LEU A 189 2.30 -6.39 17.82
N PRO A 190 3.49 -6.94 17.46
CA PRO A 190 4.68 -6.86 18.30
C PRO A 190 5.26 -5.46 18.39
#